data_4ee9b192748a4a5338bcf647b5707ec5
#
_entry.id   4ee9b192748a4a5338bcf647b5707ec5
#
_cell.length_a   1.000
_cell.length_b   1.000
_cell.length_c   1.000
_cell.angle_alpha   90.00
_cell.angle_beta   90.00
_cell.angle_gamma   90.00
#
_symmetry.space_group_name_H-M   'P 1'
#
loop_
_entity.id
_entity.type
_entity.pdbx_description
1 polymer ?
#
loop_
_entity_poly.entity_id
_entity_poly.type
_entity_poly.pdbx_seq_one_letter_code
_entity_poly.pdbx_strand_id
1 'polypeptide(L)'
;MGAKIGMLVVETIAKIRRAYFVHGQPIKAICRDLGVSRKVVRKVIRSEATEFRYEREAQPLPKIGPWSDKLDQLLLANEGKASRERLTLIRLFEELRGCGYGGGYDAVRRYARRWSKERGATTAAAYVPLSFAPGEAYQFDWSHEIVLLNGATVTVKVAHVRLCHSRMLFVRAYPRETQEMVFDAHDRAFALFKGACQRGIYDNMKTAVTTILVGKERLYNRRFLQMCSHYLVDPVACTPASGWEKGQVENQVGLVRERFFTPRLRFKNYDELNAWLLDKCI
;
A
#
# COMPACT_ATOMS: atom_id res chain seq x y z
N MET A 1 -5.01 -39.86 0.58
CA MET A 1 -5.57 -38.50 0.39
C MET A 1 -6.33 -38.14 1.65
N GLY A 2 -5.72 -37.37 2.55
CA GLY A 2 -6.35 -36.93 3.79
C GLY A 2 -7.25 -35.71 3.53
N ALA A 3 -8.55 -35.93 3.64
CA ALA A 3 -9.52 -34.84 3.59
C ALA A 3 -9.29 -33.91 4.79
N LYS A 4 -8.94 -32.66 4.55
CA LYS A 4 -8.94 -31.60 5.56
C LYS A 4 -10.32 -31.54 6.20
N ILE A 5 -10.38 -31.70 7.52
CA ILE A 5 -11.58 -31.47 8.33
C ILE A 5 -11.87 -29.97 8.26
N GLY A 6 -12.54 -29.54 7.20
CA GLY A 6 -13.12 -28.22 7.05
C GLY A 6 -14.47 -28.20 7.78
N MET A 7 -14.89 -27.00 8.15
CA MET A 7 -16.18 -26.65 8.71
C MET A 7 -17.30 -27.47 8.02
N LEU A 8 -18.19 -28.11 8.80
CA LEU A 8 -19.32 -28.89 8.27
C LEU A 8 -20.16 -27.98 7.36
N VAL A 9 -20.16 -28.28 6.07
CA VAL A 9 -20.92 -27.54 5.07
C VAL A 9 -22.41 -27.87 5.23
N VAL A 10 -23.27 -26.89 5.00
CA VAL A 10 -24.73 -27.00 5.12
C VAL A 10 -25.27 -28.24 4.37
N GLU A 11 -24.72 -28.55 3.18
CA GLU A 11 -25.08 -29.72 2.38
C GLU A 11 -24.75 -31.03 3.09
N THR A 12 -23.64 -31.13 3.81
CA THR A 12 -23.28 -32.32 4.58
C THR A 12 -24.23 -32.52 5.74
N ILE A 13 -24.66 -31.46 6.40
CA ILE A 13 -25.69 -31.52 7.46
C ILE A 13 -27.01 -32.03 6.90
N ALA A 14 -27.44 -31.51 5.75
CA ALA A 14 -28.65 -31.93 5.08
C ALA A 14 -28.60 -33.39 4.66
N LYS A 15 -27.46 -33.89 4.12
CA LYS A 15 -27.25 -35.30 3.75
C LYS A 15 -27.33 -36.22 4.96
N ILE A 16 -26.70 -35.86 6.08
CA ILE A 16 -26.75 -36.66 7.32
C ILE A 16 -28.19 -36.76 7.84
N ARG A 17 -28.94 -35.67 7.87
CA ARG A 17 -30.33 -35.65 8.33
C ARG A 17 -31.23 -36.46 7.44
N ARG A 18 -31.12 -36.32 6.12
CA ARG A 18 -31.91 -37.09 5.17
C ARG A 18 -31.61 -38.57 5.29
N ALA A 19 -30.33 -38.97 5.39
CA ALA A 19 -29.93 -40.37 5.55
C ALA A 19 -30.50 -40.98 6.84
N TYR A 20 -30.52 -40.21 7.95
CA TYR A 20 -31.01 -40.73 9.22
C TYR A 20 -32.53 -40.67 9.33
N PHE A 21 -33.18 -39.54 9.10
CA PHE A 21 -34.60 -39.34 9.39
C PHE A 21 -35.51 -39.78 8.22
N VAL A 22 -35.03 -39.78 6.98
CA VAL A 22 -35.84 -40.15 5.82
C VAL A 22 -35.53 -41.60 5.40
N HIS A 23 -34.24 -41.94 5.34
CA HIS A 23 -33.83 -43.29 4.85
C HIS A 23 -33.55 -44.28 5.98
N GLY A 24 -33.71 -43.95 7.24
CA GLY A 24 -33.52 -44.84 8.39
C GLY A 24 -32.13 -45.46 8.51
N GLN A 25 -31.12 -44.89 7.91
CA GLN A 25 -29.76 -45.43 7.90
C GLN A 25 -29.13 -45.42 9.28
N PRO A 26 -28.45 -46.49 9.71
CA PRO A 26 -27.75 -46.50 10.98
C PRO A 26 -26.53 -45.57 10.96
N ILE A 27 -26.23 -44.94 12.09
CA ILE A 27 -25.12 -43.96 12.23
C ILE A 27 -23.80 -44.52 11.66
N LYS A 28 -23.51 -45.79 11.81
CA LYS A 28 -22.29 -46.43 11.31
C LYS A 28 -22.21 -46.44 9.77
N ALA A 29 -23.33 -46.62 9.09
CA ALA A 29 -23.41 -46.52 7.63
C ALA A 29 -23.19 -45.07 7.17
N ILE A 30 -23.90 -44.09 7.76
CA ILE A 30 -23.76 -42.67 7.46
C ILE A 30 -22.31 -42.19 7.63
N CYS A 31 -21.62 -42.66 8.69
CA CYS A 31 -20.21 -42.32 8.91
C CYS A 31 -19.31 -42.82 7.77
N ARG A 32 -19.57 -44.04 7.27
CA ARG A 32 -18.79 -44.67 6.20
C ARG A 32 -19.05 -43.96 4.86
N ASP A 33 -20.32 -43.74 4.55
CA ASP A 33 -20.75 -43.21 3.25
C ASP A 33 -20.33 -41.72 3.07
N LEU A 34 -20.38 -40.92 4.16
CA LEU A 34 -20.06 -39.51 4.12
C LEU A 34 -18.65 -39.16 4.63
N GLY A 35 -17.86 -40.14 5.07
CA GLY A 35 -16.52 -39.94 5.58
C GLY A 35 -16.45 -39.05 6.86
N VAL A 36 -17.51 -39.05 7.69
CA VAL A 36 -17.64 -38.24 8.89
C VAL A 36 -17.59 -39.06 10.18
N SER A 37 -17.13 -38.45 11.28
CA SER A 37 -17.04 -39.15 12.57
C SER A 37 -18.41 -39.34 13.20
N ARG A 38 -18.54 -40.39 14.04
CA ARG A 38 -19.77 -40.66 14.81
C ARG A 38 -20.19 -39.47 15.68
N LYS A 39 -19.20 -38.73 16.22
CA LYS A 39 -19.43 -37.51 17.03
C LYS A 39 -20.15 -36.43 16.21
N VAL A 40 -19.73 -36.27 14.97
CA VAL A 40 -20.33 -35.30 14.02
C VAL A 40 -21.75 -35.71 13.69
N VAL A 41 -21.99 -36.98 13.29
CA VAL A 41 -23.33 -37.46 12.95
C VAL A 41 -24.28 -37.28 14.13
N ARG A 42 -23.87 -37.69 15.35
CA ARG A 42 -24.69 -37.54 16.55
C ARG A 42 -24.98 -36.06 16.87
N LYS A 43 -24.01 -35.19 16.67
CA LYS A 43 -24.21 -33.76 16.87
C LYS A 43 -25.27 -33.20 15.92
N VAL A 44 -25.21 -33.56 14.64
CA VAL A 44 -26.17 -33.13 13.62
C VAL A 44 -27.58 -33.63 13.91
N ILE A 45 -27.70 -34.91 14.31
CA ILE A 45 -29.01 -35.52 14.61
C ILE A 45 -29.66 -34.90 15.86
N ARG A 46 -28.85 -34.57 16.86
CA ARG A 46 -29.35 -34.05 18.15
C ARG A 46 -29.58 -32.55 18.17
N SER A 47 -29.12 -31.81 17.15
CA SER A 47 -29.28 -30.36 17.06
C SER A 47 -30.24 -29.99 15.93
N GLU A 48 -31.01 -28.96 16.10
CA GLU A 48 -31.84 -28.39 15.04
C GLU A 48 -31.07 -27.39 14.15
N ALA A 49 -29.81 -27.09 14.49
CA ALA A 49 -29.00 -26.11 13.79
C ALA A 49 -28.74 -26.53 12.33
N THR A 50 -29.04 -25.66 11.40
CA THR A 50 -28.75 -25.81 9.97
C THR A 50 -27.31 -25.53 9.62
N GLU A 51 -26.58 -24.84 10.53
CA GLU A 51 -25.19 -24.44 10.38
C GLU A 51 -24.45 -24.58 11.73
N PHE A 52 -23.21 -25.02 11.71
CA PHE A 52 -22.35 -25.03 12.86
C PHE A 52 -21.21 -24.06 12.64
N ARG A 53 -21.24 -22.92 13.35
CA ARG A 53 -20.12 -21.99 13.45
C ARG A 53 -19.26 -22.32 14.65
N TYR A 54 -17.95 -22.33 14.45
CA TYR A 54 -17.01 -22.41 15.56
C TYR A 54 -16.62 -21.01 15.95
N GLU A 55 -17.26 -20.48 16.98
CA GLU A 55 -16.87 -19.21 17.60
C GLU A 55 -15.93 -19.50 18.76
N ARG A 56 -14.74 -18.95 18.68
CA ARG A 56 -13.76 -19.02 19.73
C ARG A 56 -13.86 -17.71 20.51
N GLU A 57 -14.47 -17.71 21.67
CA GLU A 57 -14.65 -16.54 22.54
C GLU A 57 -13.31 -15.88 22.92
N ALA A 58 -12.27 -16.67 23.14
CA ALA A 58 -10.93 -16.17 23.42
C ALA A 58 -9.88 -16.92 22.60
N GLN A 59 -9.08 -16.20 21.87
CA GLN A 59 -7.91 -16.76 21.19
C GLN A 59 -6.69 -16.59 22.11
N PRO A 60 -6.09 -17.69 22.61
CA PRO A 60 -4.92 -17.58 23.47
C PRO A 60 -3.77 -16.90 22.72
N LEU A 61 -3.08 -16.00 23.43
CA LEU A 61 -1.92 -15.27 22.93
C LEU A 61 -0.65 -15.71 23.69
N PRO A 62 -0.18 -16.96 23.49
CA PRO A 62 0.79 -17.59 24.40
C PRO A 62 2.13 -16.86 24.47
N LYS A 63 2.56 -16.20 23.40
CA LYS A 63 3.85 -15.49 23.35
C LYS A 63 3.73 -14.00 23.59
N ILE A 64 2.67 -13.35 23.09
CA ILE A 64 2.49 -11.90 23.17
C ILE A 64 1.69 -11.48 24.41
N GLY A 65 0.88 -12.36 24.99
CA GLY A 65 0.02 -12.05 26.14
C GLY A 65 0.76 -11.41 27.32
N PRO A 66 1.88 -11.97 27.81
CA PRO A 66 2.66 -11.36 28.89
C PRO A 66 3.27 -9.99 28.52
N TRP A 67 3.29 -9.64 27.26
CA TRP A 67 3.88 -8.41 26.71
C TRP A 67 2.83 -7.41 26.22
N SER A 68 1.53 -7.71 26.38
CA SER A 68 0.44 -6.87 25.90
C SER A 68 0.54 -5.45 26.45
N ASP A 69 0.69 -5.29 27.76
CA ASP A 69 0.73 -3.98 28.41
C ASP A 69 1.92 -3.14 27.96
N LYS A 70 3.08 -3.78 27.78
CA LYS A 70 4.27 -3.11 27.27
C LYS A 70 4.10 -2.69 25.81
N LEU A 71 3.52 -3.55 24.98
CA LEU A 71 3.25 -3.25 23.58
C LEU A 71 2.19 -2.16 23.44
N ASP A 72 1.15 -2.16 24.29
CA ASP A 72 0.15 -1.10 24.33
C ASP A 72 0.75 0.27 24.67
N GLN A 73 1.65 0.31 25.66
CA GLN A 73 2.40 1.53 26.00
C GLN A 73 3.23 2.04 24.81
N LEU A 74 3.93 1.15 24.10
CA LEU A 74 4.72 1.51 22.93
C LEU A 74 3.83 2.01 21.77
N LEU A 75 2.71 1.36 21.52
CA LEU A 75 1.76 1.76 20.48
C LEU A 75 1.12 3.12 20.79
N LEU A 76 0.71 3.34 22.05
CA LEU A 76 0.16 4.61 22.51
C LEU A 76 1.16 5.75 22.42
N ALA A 77 2.37 5.54 22.94
CA ALA A 77 3.44 6.54 22.87
C ALA A 77 3.79 6.89 21.40
N ASN A 78 3.72 5.90 20.51
CA ASN A 78 3.98 6.09 19.09
C ASN A 78 2.83 6.82 18.37
N GLU A 79 1.58 6.57 18.75
CA GLU A 79 0.41 7.25 18.20
C GLU A 79 0.41 8.75 18.53
N GLY A 80 0.88 9.13 19.72
CA GLY A 80 1.00 10.52 20.16
C GLY A 80 2.11 11.33 19.46
N LYS A 81 3.03 10.67 18.72
CA LYS A 81 4.10 11.35 18.01
C LYS A 81 3.61 11.99 16.70
N ALA A 82 4.31 13.05 16.25
CA ALA A 82 4.09 13.60 14.92
C ALA A 82 4.33 12.52 13.85
N SER A 83 3.59 12.57 12.73
CA SER A 83 3.61 11.54 11.68
C SER A 83 5.03 11.18 11.19
N ARG A 84 5.93 12.17 11.12
CA ARG A 84 7.33 11.98 10.70
C ARG A 84 8.22 11.31 11.75
N GLU A 85 7.80 11.29 13.00
CA GLU A 85 8.54 10.72 14.15
C GLU A 85 7.99 9.36 14.56
N ARG A 86 6.90 8.92 13.95
CA ARG A 86 6.29 7.62 14.25
C ARG A 86 7.21 6.50 13.80
N LEU A 87 7.46 5.61 14.75
CA LEU A 87 8.21 4.38 14.48
C LEU A 87 7.37 3.42 13.66
N THR A 88 8.00 2.73 12.75
CA THR A 88 7.37 1.62 12.03
C THR A 88 7.12 0.45 13.00
N LEU A 89 6.19 -0.43 12.65
CA LEU A 89 5.88 -1.59 13.49
C LEU A 89 7.09 -2.53 13.67
N ILE A 90 8.00 -2.57 12.69
CA ILE A 90 9.27 -3.31 12.78
C ILE A 90 10.14 -2.71 13.89
N ARG A 91 10.26 -1.40 13.96
CA ARG A 91 11.03 -0.72 15.01
C ARG A 91 10.42 -0.95 16.40
N LEU A 92 9.10 -0.89 16.52
CA LEU A 92 8.40 -1.22 17.78
C LEU A 92 8.65 -2.69 18.19
N PHE A 93 8.70 -3.59 17.23
CA PHE A 93 9.09 -4.99 17.48
C PHE A 93 10.54 -5.12 17.94
N GLU A 94 11.48 -4.38 17.36
CA GLU A 94 12.89 -4.36 17.78
C GLU A 94 13.04 -3.82 19.20
N GLU A 95 12.31 -2.74 19.56
CA GLU A 95 12.27 -2.23 20.93
C GLU A 95 11.70 -3.26 21.92
N LEU A 96 10.62 -3.94 21.54
CA LEU A 96 10.03 -4.99 22.37
C LEU A 96 11.02 -6.18 22.56
N ARG A 97 11.78 -6.52 21.52
CA ARG A 97 12.86 -7.52 21.61
C ARG A 97 13.99 -7.06 22.53
N GLY A 98 14.37 -5.80 22.48
CA GLY A 98 15.32 -5.18 23.40
C GLY A 98 14.91 -5.30 24.87
N CYS A 99 13.59 -5.31 25.13
CA CYS A 99 13.02 -5.55 26.46
C CYS A 99 12.97 -7.04 26.85
N GLY A 100 13.38 -7.98 25.97
CA GLY A 100 13.39 -9.42 26.24
C GLY A 100 12.31 -10.25 25.55
N TYR A 101 11.51 -9.67 24.64
CA TYR A 101 10.50 -10.41 23.90
C TYR A 101 11.10 -11.46 22.98
N GLY A 102 10.83 -12.75 23.25
CA GLY A 102 11.32 -13.90 22.46
C GLY A 102 10.36 -14.40 21.37
N GLY A 103 9.28 -13.70 21.09
CA GLY A 103 8.31 -14.08 20.06
C GLY A 103 8.65 -13.53 18.66
N GLY A 104 7.89 -13.97 17.63
CA GLY A 104 8.05 -13.51 16.27
C GLY A 104 7.30 -12.23 15.94
N TYR A 105 7.75 -11.52 14.87
CA TYR A 105 7.13 -10.30 14.37
C TYR A 105 5.64 -10.43 14.04
N ASP A 106 5.21 -11.57 13.46
CA ASP A 106 3.81 -11.78 13.08
C ASP A 106 2.83 -11.75 14.27
N ALA A 107 3.28 -12.15 15.47
CA ALA A 107 2.47 -12.04 16.67
C ALA A 107 2.24 -10.57 17.06
N VAL A 108 3.30 -9.74 17.01
CA VAL A 108 3.23 -8.30 17.25
C VAL A 108 2.35 -7.62 16.19
N ARG A 109 2.53 -7.95 14.91
CA ARG A 109 1.75 -7.42 13.80
C ARG A 109 0.25 -7.71 13.95
N ARG A 110 -0.12 -8.95 14.31
CA ARG A 110 -1.52 -9.33 14.53
C ARG A 110 -2.12 -8.62 15.74
N TYR A 111 -1.34 -8.49 16.80
CA TYR A 111 -1.74 -7.76 17.99
C TYR A 111 -1.99 -6.28 17.68
N ALA A 112 -1.04 -5.59 17.08
CA ALA A 112 -1.15 -4.19 16.71
C ALA A 112 -2.34 -3.89 15.79
N ARG A 113 -2.64 -4.79 14.82
CA ARG A 113 -3.83 -4.68 13.97
C ARG A 113 -5.14 -4.76 14.78
N ARG A 114 -5.22 -5.69 15.73
CA ARG A 114 -6.39 -5.80 16.61
C ARG A 114 -6.53 -4.57 17.49
N TRP A 115 -5.46 -4.15 18.14
CA TRP A 115 -5.39 -2.96 18.98
C TRP A 115 -5.86 -1.70 18.21
N SER A 116 -5.38 -1.50 17.01
CA SER A 116 -5.80 -0.38 16.15
C SER A 116 -7.28 -0.46 15.78
N LYS A 117 -7.81 -1.66 15.51
CA LYS A 117 -9.23 -1.88 15.22
C LYS A 117 -10.15 -1.63 16.41
N GLU A 118 -9.72 -2.02 17.62
CA GLU A 118 -10.49 -1.85 18.85
C GLU A 118 -10.57 -0.38 19.31
N ARG A 119 -9.54 0.43 19.03
CA ARG A 119 -9.47 1.84 19.43
C ARG A 119 -9.97 2.83 18.39
N GLY A 120 -9.97 2.50 17.17
CA GLY A 120 -10.27 3.42 16.10
C GLY A 120 -10.82 2.73 14.88
N ALA A 121 -12.05 2.31 14.94
CA ALA A 121 -12.88 2.34 13.75
C ALA A 121 -13.32 3.79 13.45
N THR A 122 -12.41 4.76 13.55
CA THR A 122 -12.59 6.02 12.86
C THR A 122 -12.39 5.71 11.39
N THR A 123 -13.51 5.64 10.67
CA THR A 123 -13.65 5.80 9.22
C THR A 123 -12.30 5.70 8.48
N ALA A 124 -11.91 4.48 8.15
CA ALA A 124 -11.12 4.31 6.94
C ALA A 124 -11.99 4.90 5.83
N ALA A 125 -11.70 6.13 5.43
CA ALA A 125 -12.30 6.71 4.24
C ALA A 125 -12.18 5.64 3.16
N ALA A 126 -13.32 5.24 2.59
CA ALA A 126 -13.34 4.18 1.61
C ALA A 126 -12.37 4.59 0.50
N TYR A 127 -11.18 3.97 0.47
CA TYR A 127 -10.21 4.20 -0.59
C TYR A 127 -10.79 3.57 -1.85
N VAL A 128 -11.36 4.40 -2.71
CA VAL A 128 -11.73 3.99 -4.06
C VAL A 128 -10.44 4.01 -4.89
N PRO A 129 -9.91 2.87 -5.32
CA PRO A 129 -8.73 2.85 -6.17
C PRO A 129 -9.02 3.62 -7.45
N LEU A 130 -8.22 4.65 -7.74
CA LEU A 130 -8.28 5.34 -9.03
C LEU A 130 -7.85 4.35 -10.12
N SER A 131 -8.76 4.02 -11.02
CA SER A 131 -8.51 3.21 -12.20
C SER A 131 -8.36 4.14 -13.41
N PHE A 132 -7.30 3.91 -14.18
CA PHE A 132 -6.98 4.68 -15.39
C PHE A 132 -6.85 3.74 -16.58
N ALA A 133 -7.35 4.14 -17.74
CA ALA A 133 -7.14 3.43 -18.98
C ALA A 133 -5.66 3.56 -19.48
N PRO A 134 -5.18 2.66 -20.34
CA PRO A 134 -3.88 2.82 -20.99
C PRO A 134 -3.77 4.17 -21.70
N GLY A 135 -2.67 4.90 -21.48
CA GLY A 135 -2.43 6.21 -22.10
C GLY A 135 -3.30 7.36 -21.55
N GLU A 136 -4.15 7.11 -20.56
CA GLU A 136 -5.06 8.13 -20.05
C GLU A 136 -4.34 9.23 -19.27
N ALA A 137 -3.51 8.87 -18.29
CA ALA A 137 -2.87 9.86 -17.42
C ALA A 137 -1.50 9.44 -16.91
N TYR A 138 -0.70 10.43 -16.59
CA TYR A 138 0.50 10.32 -15.76
C TYR A 138 0.44 11.30 -14.58
N GLN A 139 1.25 11.05 -13.57
CA GLN A 139 1.45 11.94 -12.43
C GLN A 139 2.89 12.44 -12.39
N PHE A 140 3.07 13.71 -12.05
CA PHE A 140 4.37 14.35 -11.86
C PHE A 140 4.53 14.85 -10.42
N ASP A 141 5.72 14.64 -9.84
CA ASP A 141 6.09 15.16 -8.53
C ASP A 141 7.58 15.44 -8.41
N TRP A 142 7.94 16.25 -7.41
CA TRP A 142 9.32 16.45 -6.99
C TRP A 142 9.59 15.78 -5.65
N SER A 143 10.80 15.22 -5.49
CA SER A 143 11.33 14.86 -4.18
C SER A 143 12.72 15.45 -3.96
N HIS A 144 13.13 15.50 -2.70
CA HIS A 144 14.44 15.98 -2.30
C HIS A 144 15.21 14.82 -1.69
N GLU A 145 16.33 14.46 -2.31
CA GLU A 145 17.14 13.34 -1.88
C GLU A 145 18.59 13.77 -1.61
N ILE A 146 19.22 13.13 -0.65
CA ILE A 146 20.57 13.44 -0.24
C ILE A 146 21.54 12.43 -0.85
N VAL A 147 22.50 12.91 -1.62
CA VAL A 147 23.54 12.11 -2.28
C VAL A 147 24.95 12.68 -2.02
N LEU A 148 25.96 11.92 -2.32
CA LEU A 148 27.35 12.38 -2.39
C LEU A 148 27.71 12.58 -3.87
N LEU A 149 27.98 13.82 -4.28
CA LEU A 149 28.47 14.16 -5.60
C LEU A 149 29.89 14.73 -5.44
N ASN A 150 30.85 14.10 -6.12
CA ASN A 150 32.27 14.45 -6.02
C ASN A 150 32.77 14.58 -4.56
N GLY A 151 32.30 13.69 -3.68
CA GLY A 151 32.66 13.70 -2.26
C GLY A 151 31.89 14.70 -1.38
N ALA A 152 31.13 15.62 -1.95
CA ALA A 152 30.30 16.58 -1.22
C ALA A 152 28.88 16.06 -1.02
N THR A 153 28.32 16.28 0.17
CA THR A 153 26.90 15.98 0.44
C THR A 153 26.01 17.04 -0.20
N VAL A 154 25.17 16.63 -1.13
CA VAL A 154 24.28 17.53 -1.89
C VAL A 154 22.84 17.06 -1.78
N THR A 155 21.91 18.00 -1.62
CA THR A 155 20.48 17.75 -1.79
C THR A 155 20.10 17.96 -3.24
N VAL A 156 19.81 16.87 -3.94
CA VAL A 156 19.34 16.90 -5.33
C VAL A 156 17.82 16.93 -5.39
N LYS A 157 17.29 17.57 -6.44
CA LYS A 157 15.86 17.59 -6.75
C LYS A 157 15.57 16.46 -7.73
N VAL A 158 14.69 15.56 -7.37
CA VAL A 158 14.35 14.40 -8.21
C VAL A 158 12.96 14.59 -8.77
N ALA A 159 12.88 14.69 -10.11
CA ALA A 159 11.63 14.67 -10.84
C ALA A 159 11.13 13.23 -10.95
N HIS A 160 9.87 13.02 -10.65
CA HIS A 160 9.17 11.76 -10.79
C HIS A 160 8.06 11.88 -11.82
N VAL A 161 8.07 11.01 -12.81
CA VAL A 161 6.95 10.86 -13.75
C VAL A 161 6.45 9.42 -13.65
N ARG A 162 5.15 9.23 -13.45
CA ARG A 162 4.56 7.90 -13.30
C ARG A 162 3.33 7.74 -14.17
N LEU A 163 3.31 6.69 -14.99
CA LEU A 163 2.12 6.30 -15.73
C LEU A 163 1.07 5.73 -14.77
N CYS A 164 -0.15 6.26 -14.80
CA CYS A 164 -1.21 5.87 -13.87
C CYS A 164 -1.73 4.44 -14.10
N HIS A 165 -1.74 3.97 -15.35
CA HIS A 165 -2.19 2.61 -15.69
C HIS A 165 -1.11 1.55 -15.43
N SER A 166 0.00 1.60 -16.17
CA SER A 166 1.08 0.59 -16.09
C SER A 166 1.92 0.69 -14.82
N ARG A 167 1.88 1.85 -14.16
CA ARG A 167 2.73 2.22 -13.03
C ARG A 167 4.21 2.30 -13.37
N MET A 168 4.55 2.30 -14.65
CA MET A 168 5.91 2.55 -15.11
C MET A 168 6.37 3.92 -14.64
N LEU A 169 7.61 3.98 -14.17
CA LEU A 169 8.17 5.18 -13.55
C LEU A 169 9.38 5.68 -14.35
N PHE A 170 9.58 6.98 -14.29
CA PHE A 170 10.80 7.65 -14.69
C PHE A 170 11.23 8.59 -13.57
N VAL A 171 12.51 8.61 -13.25
CA VAL A 171 13.10 9.51 -12.26
C VAL A 171 14.40 10.10 -12.78
N ARG A 172 14.63 11.39 -12.48
CA ARG A 172 15.84 12.10 -12.89
C ARG A 172 16.21 13.17 -11.86
N ALA A 173 17.47 13.27 -11.53
CA ALA A 173 18.00 14.20 -10.57
C ALA A 173 18.44 15.51 -11.23
N TYR A 174 18.16 16.62 -10.56
CA TYR A 174 18.48 17.98 -10.98
C TYR A 174 19.05 18.82 -9.82
N PRO A 175 19.81 19.88 -10.12
CA PRO A 175 20.29 20.80 -9.08
C PRO A 175 19.19 21.70 -8.53
N ARG A 176 18.13 21.98 -9.28
CA ARG A 176 17.04 22.92 -8.94
C ARG A 176 15.69 22.42 -9.46
N GLU A 177 14.62 23.14 -9.12
CA GLU A 177 13.25 22.91 -9.63
C GLU A 177 12.83 24.08 -10.54
N THR A 178 13.53 24.27 -11.67
CA THR A 178 13.17 25.29 -12.64
C THR A 178 12.22 24.75 -13.72
N GLN A 179 11.61 25.65 -14.51
CA GLN A 179 10.75 25.24 -15.63
C GLN A 179 11.50 24.42 -16.68
N GLU A 180 12.74 24.78 -16.99
CA GLU A 180 13.59 24.08 -17.92
C GLU A 180 13.81 22.62 -17.47
N MET A 181 13.98 22.40 -16.16
CA MET A 181 14.14 21.07 -15.59
C MET A 181 12.84 20.26 -15.62
N VAL A 182 11.69 20.92 -15.43
CA VAL A 182 10.39 20.29 -15.64
C VAL A 182 10.26 19.83 -17.10
N PHE A 183 10.62 20.69 -18.07
CA PHE A 183 10.51 20.36 -19.48
C PHE A 183 11.46 19.23 -19.90
N ASP A 184 12.74 19.28 -19.48
CA ASP A 184 13.71 18.20 -19.72
C ASP A 184 13.24 16.87 -19.10
N ALA A 185 12.63 16.91 -17.91
CA ALA A 185 12.09 15.72 -17.26
C ALA A 185 10.94 15.09 -18.08
N HIS A 186 10.03 15.90 -18.62
CA HIS A 186 8.93 15.43 -19.44
C HIS A 186 9.42 14.87 -20.78
N ASP A 187 10.31 15.59 -21.48
CA ASP A 187 10.89 15.15 -22.72
C ASP A 187 11.54 13.76 -22.59
N ARG A 188 12.38 13.59 -21.59
CA ARG A 188 13.06 12.31 -21.33
C ARG A 188 12.12 11.20 -20.86
N ALA A 189 11.11 11.54 -20.04
CA ALA A 189 10.12 10.57 -19.61
C ALA A 189 9.29 10.06 -20.79
N PHE A 190 8.84 10.96 -21.68
CA PHE A 190 8.06 10.60 -22.86
C PHE A 190 8.91 9.84 -23.89
N ALA A 191 10.19 10.16 -24.00
CA ALA A 191 11.12 9.36 -24.80
C ALA A 191 11.25 7.93 -24.27
N LEU A 192 11.39 7.74 -22.95
CA LEU A 192 11.44 6.42 -22.32
C LEU A 192 10.13 5.66 -22.49
N PHE A 193 8.99 6.31 -22.28
CA PHE A 193 7.65 5.70 -22.39
C PHE A 193 7.20 5.50 -23.84
N LYS A 194 7.95 6.05 -24.81
CA LYS A 194 7.65 6.05 -26.25
C LYS A 194 6.31 6.72 -26.56
N GLY A 195 5.98 7.78 -25.81
CA GLY A 195 4.77 8.57 -26.00
C GLY A 195 4.35 9.33 -24.75
N ALA A 196 3.36 10.21 -24.90
CA ALA A 196 2.73 10.96 -23.84
C ALA A 196 1.33 10.42 -23.55
N CYS A 197 0.80 10.66 -22.32
CA CYS A 197 -0.59 10.42 -21.99
C CYS A 197 -1.47 11.62 -22.36
N GLN A 198 -2.78 11.42 -22.41
CA GLN A 198 -3.76 12.49 -22.66
C GLN A 198 -3.75 13.55 -21.56
N ARG A 199 -3.57 13.14 -20.29
CA ARG A 199 -3.61 14.02 -19.12
C ARG A 199 -2.34 13.93 -18.30
N GLY A 200 -1.86 15.10 -17.83
CA GLY A 200 -0.79 15.21 -16.85
C GLY A 200 -1.36 15.73 -15.52
N ILE A 201 -1.20 14.95 -14.45
CA ILE A 201 -1.67 15.30 -13.11
C ILE A 201 -0.49 15.90 -12.33
N TYR A 202 -0.66 17.17 -11.88
CA TYR A 202 0.37 17.94 -11.21
C TYR A 202 -0.09 18.43 -9.85
N ASP A 203 0.85 18.60 -8.94
CA ASP A 203 0.61 19.43 -7.77
C ASP A 203 0.59 20.92 -8.16
N ASN A 204 0.17 21.77 -7.22
CA ASN A 204 0.16 23.23 -7.41
C ASN A 204 1.60 23.80 -7.35
N MET A 205 2.53 23.22 -8.12
CA MET A 205 3.92 23.67 -8.18
C MET A 205 4.04 25.03 -8.87
N LYS A 206 4.84 25.92 -8.32
CA LYS A 206 5.03 27.29 -8.84
C LYS A 206 5.56 27.35 -10.29
N THR A 207 6.22 26.31 -10.74
CA THR A 207 6.72 26.17 -12.12
C THR A 207 5.63 25.90 -13.15
N ALA A 208 4.48 25.36 -12.73
CA ALA A 208 3.33 25.06 -13.59
C ALA A 208 2.18 26.07 -13.37
N VAL A 209 1.87 26.40 -12.11
CA VAL A 209 0.70 27.18 -11.72
C VAL A 209 1.14 28.58 -11.27
N THR A 210 0.60 29.61 -11.92
CA THR A 210 0.84 31.02 -11.54
C THR A 210 -0.14 31.45 -10.44
N THR A 211 -1.40 31.06 -10.53
CA THR A 211 -2.44 31.43 -9.57
C THR A 211 -3.40 30.26 -9.35
N ILE A 212 -3.72 30.04 -8.08
CA ILE A 212 -4.73 29.06 -7.67
C ILE A 212 -6.06 29.81 -7.52
N LEU A 213 -7.06 29.46 -8.31
CA LEU A 213 -8.42 29.99 -8.23
C LEU A 213 -9.30 29.08 -7.37
N VAL A 214 -10.59 29.35 -7.33
CA VAL A 214 -11.54 28.56 -6.55
C VAL A 214 -11.72 27.16 -7.16
N GLY A 215 -11.74 26.13 -6.32
CA GLY A 215 -11.92 24.75 -6.77
C GLY A 215 -10.72 24.18 -7.54
N LYS A 216 -10.97 23.64 -8.74
CA LYS A 216 -9.93 23.05 -9.62
C LYS A 216 -9.37 24.05 -10.65
N GLU A 217 -9.89 25.25 -10.72
CA GLU A 217 -9.42 26.24 -11.69
C GLU A 217 -8.03 26.76 -11.33
N ARG A 218 -7.16 26.82 -12.33
CA ARG A 218 -5.77 27.27 -12.22
C ARG A 218 -5.41 28.16 -13.38
N LEU A 219 -4.63 29.20 -13.07
CA LEU A 219 -3.93 29.94 -14.09
C LEU A 219 -2.54 29.35 -14.25
N TYR A 220 -2.36 28.61 -15.32
CA TYR A 220 -1.09 27.98 -15.63
C TYR A 220 -0.10 28.96 -16.25
N ASN A 221 1.18 28.72 -16.03
CA ASN A 221 2.23 29.45 -16.68
C ASN A 221 2.20 29.22 -18.21
N ARG A 222 2.37 30.29 -19.00
CA ARG A 222 2.28 30.24 -20.46
C ARG A 222 3.29 29.25 -21.10
N ARG A 223 4.56 29.24 -20.63
CA ARG A 223 5.58 28.32 -21.13
C ARG A 223 5.25 26.86 -20.77
N PHE A 224 4.68 26.64 -19.60
CA PHE A 224 4.20 25.33 -19.20
C PHE A 224 3.05 24.84 -20.09
N LEU A 225 2.08 25.70 -20.40
CA LEU A 225 1.02 25.38 -21.37
C LEU A 225 1.56 25.11 -22.78
N GLN A 226 2.61 25.82 -23.21
CA GLN A 226 3.27 25.55 -24.50
C GLN A 226 3.87 24.13 -24.53
N MET A 227 4.53 23.70 -23.47
CA MET A 227 5.03 22.32 -23.33
C MET A 227 3.89 21.32 -23.38
N CYS A 228 2.83 21.52 -22.59
CA CYS A 228 1.65 20.65 -22.61
C CYS A 228 1.02 20.56 -24.00
N SER A 229 0.88 21.70 -24.69
CA SER A 229 0.35 21.78 -26.05
C SER A 229 1.23 21.03 -27.07
N HIS A 230 2.56 21.11 -26.92
CA HIS A 230 3.50 20.42 -27.80
C HIS A 230 3.33 18.90 -27.73
N TYR A 231 3.10 18.36 -26.53
CA TYR A 231 2.88 16.92 -26.29
C TYR A 231 1.42 16.50 -26.34
N LEU A 232 0.49 17.41 -26.63
CA LEU A 232 -0.97 17.20 -26.62
C LEU A 232 -1.47 16.68 -25.27
N VAL A 233 -0.91 17.19 -24.20
CA VAL A 233 -1.26 16.83 -22.82
C VAL A 233 -2.19 17.87 -22.23
N ASP A 234 -3.29 17.42 -21.64
CA ASP A 234 -4.19 18.25 -20.83
C ASP A 234 -3.68 18.34 -19.37
N PRO A 235 -3.23 19.50 -18.88
CA PRO A 235 -2.74 19.63 -17.52
C PRO A 235 -3.88 19.69 -16.52
N VAL A 236 -3.86 18.81 -15.54
CA VAL A 236 -4.83 18.74 -14.43
C VAL A 236 -4.10 18.98 -13.11
N ALA A 237 -4.47 20.04 -12.39
CA ALA A 237 -3.96 20.28 -11.06
C ALA A 237 -4.77 19.51 -10.02
N CYS A 238 -4.08 18.97 -9.01
CA CYS A 238 -4.73 18.35 -7.86
C CYS A 238 -5.53 19.39 -7.07
N THR A 239 -6.64 18.96 -6.49
CA THR A 239 -7.39 19.80 -5.54
C THR A 239 -6.51 20.03 -4.30
N PRO A 240 -6.43 21.27 -3.77
CA PRO A 240 -5.70 21.51 -2.54
C PRO A 240 -6.15 20.57 -1.42
N ALA A 241 -5.20 20.02 -0.67
CA ALA A 241 -5.41 19.07 0.41
C ALA A 241 -6.04 17.72 0.03
N SER A 242 -6.12 17.37 -1.26
CA SER A 242 -6.65 16.08 -1.74
C SER A 242 -5.53 15.09 -2.06
N GLY A 243 -4.82 14.62 -1.03
CA GLY A 243 -3.71 13.64 -1.18
C GLY A 243 -4.12 12.34 -1.89
N TRP A 244 -5.40 11.97 -1.88
CA TRP A 244 -5.91 10.79 -2.58
C TRP A 244 -5.81 10.89 -4.12
N GLU A 245 -5.90 12.10 -4.70
CA GLU A 245 -5.76 12.32 -6.14
C GLU A 245 -4.32 12.04 -6.63
N LYS A 246 -3.33 12.20 -5.74
CA LYS A 246 -1.89 12.07 -6.02
C LYS A 246 -1.24 10.83 -5.37
N GLY A 247 -2.01 10.03 -4.65
CA GLY A 247 -1.50 8.93 -3.83
C GLY A 247 -0.62 7.91 -4.57
N GLN A 248 -0.70 7.81 -5.90
CA GLN A 248 0.16 6.91 -6.67
C GLN A 248 1.61 7.42 -6.75
N VAL A 249 1.83 8.70 -7.04
CA VAL A 249 3.18 9.26 -7.16
C VAL A 249 3.81 9.49 -5.79
N GLU A 250 3.05 9.84 -4.77
CA GLU A 250 3.55 9.94 -3.39
C GLU A 250 4.09 8.60 -2.89
N ASN A 251 3.37 7.49 -3.16
CA ASN A 251 3.86 6.15 -2.88
C ASN A 251 5.12 5.81 -3.68
N GLN A 252 5.25 6.33 -4.92
CA GLN A 252 6.45 6.16 -5.74
C GLN A 252 7.65 6.90 -5.14
N VAL A 253 7.47 8.14 -4.66
CA VAL A 253 8.53 8.90 -4.00
C VAL A 253 9.10 8.12 -2.82
N GLY A 254 8.24 7.53 -1.98
CA GLY A 254 8.66 6.64 -0.89
C GLY A 254 9.44 5.42 -1.40
N LEU A 255 8.89 4.72 -2.40
CA LEU A 255 9.52 3.55 -2.99
C LEU A 255 10.90 3.86 -3.60
N VAL A 256 11.01 4.96 -4.36
CA VAL A 256 12.26 5.39 -4.99
C VAL A 256 13.30 5.77 -3.94
N ARG A 257 12.89 6.48 -2.88
CA ARG A 257 13.78 6.81 -1.76
C ARG A 257 14.36 5.57 -1.09
N GLU A 258 13.51 4.60 -0.79
CA GLU A 258 13.93 3.37 -0.11
C GLU A 258 14.80 2.47 -1.01
N ARG A 259 14.43 2.34 -2.28
CA ARG A 259 15.11 1.40 -3.19
C ARG A 259 16.32 1.97 -3.91
N PHE A 260 16.25 3.28 -4.28
CA PHE A 260 17.30 3.89 -5.08
C PHE A 260 18.24 4.75 -4.23
N PHE A 261 17.72 5.52 -3.26
CA PHE A 261 18.52 6.46 -2.48
C PHE A 261 18.93 5.95 -1.10
N THR A 262 18.60 4.71 -0.76
CA THR A 262 19.02 4.07 0.49
C THR A 262 19.70 2.73 0.20
N PRO A 263 20.99 2.54 0.58
CA PRO A 263 21.89 3.49 1.26
C PRO A 263 22.24 4.71 0.38
N ARG A 264 22.81 5.75 1.02
CA ARG A 264 23.15 7.01 0.33
C ARG A 264 24.05 6.78 -0.88
N LEU A 265 23.59 7.25 -2.04
CA LEU A 265 24.29 7.13 -3.31
C LEU A 265 25.56 8.00 -3.39
N ARG A 266 26.55 7.54 -4.16
CA ARG A 266 27.84 8.23 -4.40
C ARG A 266 28.14 8.22 -5.89
N PHE A 267 28.27 9.39 -6.50
CA PHE A 267 28.60 9.57 -7.91
C PHE A 267 29.57 10.76 -8.09
N LYS A 268 30.23 10.82 -9.22
CA LYS A 268 31.14 11.93 -9.55
C LYS A 268 30.34 13.21 -9.92
N ASN A 269 29.26 13.04 -10.66
CA ASN A 269 28.47 14.14 -11.19
C ASN A 269 27.00 13.74 -11.43
N TYR A 270 26.19 14.70 -11.88
CA TYR A 270 24.79 14.46 -12.22
C TYR A 270 24.59 13.50 -13.40
N ASP A 271 25.51 13.45 -14.35
CA ASP A 271 25.39 12.62 -15.53
C ASP A 271 25.51 11.13 -15.15
N GLU A 272 26.50 10.78 -14.32
CA GLU A 272 26.65 9.42 -13.77
C GLU A 272 25.43 9.02 -12.93
N LEU A 273 24.97 9.93 -12.03
CA LEU A 273 23.78 9.69 -11.21
C LEU A 273 22.56 9.43 -12.11
N ASN A 274 22.35 10.27 -13.12
CA ASN A 274 21.20 10.19 -13.99
C ASN A 274 21.26 8.99 -14.95
N ALA A 275 22.44 8.58 -15.41
CA ALA A 275 22.62 7.35 -16.17
C ALA A 275 22.22 6.13 -15.32
N TRP A 276 22.65 6.09 -14.07
CA TRP A 276 22.30 5.03 -13.12
C TRP A 276 20.80 5.03 -12.78
N LEU A 277 20.18 6.21 -12.55
CA LEU A 277 18.74 6.32 -12.31
C LEU A 277 17.92 5.84 -13.50
N LEU A 278 18.35 6.16 -14.73
CA LEU A 278 17.69 5.72 -15.94
C LEU A 278 17.72 4.18 -16.07
N ASP A 279 18.87 3.56 -15.80
CA ASP A 279 19.01 2.09 -15.74
C ASP A 279 18.03 1.44 -14.75
N LYS A 280 17.73 2.11 -13.64
CA LYS A 280 16.75 1.64 -12.65
C LYS A 280 15.29 1.85 -13.06
N CYS A 281 15.03 2.67 -14.07
CA CYS A 281 13.69 2.89 -14.61
C CYS A 281 13.30 1.88 -15.69
N ILE A 282 14.27 1.16 -16.27
CA ILE A 282 14.10 0.14 -17.30
C ILE A 282 13.97 -1.24 -16.66
#